data_2bb520336724f8a5b434ac03b4047174
#
_entry.id   2bb520336724f8a5b434ac03b4047174
#
_cell.length_a   1.000
_cell.length_b   1.000
_cell.length_c   1.000
_cell.angle_alpha   90.00
_cell.angle_beta   90.00
_cell.angle_gamma   90.00
#
_symmetry.space_group_name_H-M   'P 1'
#
loop_
_entity.id
_entity.type
_entity.pdbx_description
1 polymer ?
#
loop_
_entity_poly.entity_id
_entity_poly.type
_entity_poly.pdbx_seq_one_letter_code
_entity_poly.pdbx_strand_id
1 'polypeptide(L)'
;MRRLYLILVFCLSAQGSALSAPVPDLEVLFLDAAMWDKPVGEVLRDRKPLGFHWLSKERNDARSTQRGLKLWSLPVGETILRSRDGKLHSFDISIYNRGDNGEMEQARFKELTEKWHGLLMEKTSLEGEKMSRTQKGSVVSADRWVWKCPGAFLVLTSSKSRASRGYTPEFLKLSLVSVKYGTEIYEQRSGLTKSMARRRDLVANRVSAPNGDVFVQGVPMVDQGRKGYCAVASAERVFRYYGLPVDQHAMAQIAESSAQGGTNPANMIAALKKVAGRTKTRLLVHYEIEDRKVRSEMKAYNRLIRKNKEGKEFREGAVTPYQYFLSNCHGPTLREVRAKGTAFDRFRKQIKDTIDTGTPLLWALQVGVFPERGIPQQGGGHMRLIIGYNSKTDEVLYTDSWGPGHEFKRMSAANAYTATMHLITLKPSQ
;
A
#
# COMPACT_ATOMS: atom_id res chain seq x y z
N MET A 1 10.62 -73.95 34.24
CA MET A 1 10.92 -72.56 34.57
C MET A 1 11.69 -71.93 33.39
N ARG A 2 11.03 -71.29 32.46
CA ARG A 2 11.65 -70.54 31.30
C ARG A 2 11.60 -69.10 31.65
N ARG A 3 12.75 -68.46 31.80
CA ARG A 3 12.92 -66.99 31.98
C ARG A 3 12.83 -66.34 30.62
N LEU A 4 11.84 -65.45 30.44
CA LEU A 4 11.70 -64.57 29.28
C LEU A 4 12.56 -63.33 29.54
N TYR A 5 13.54 -63.05 28.65
CA TYR A 5 14.30 -61.81 28.65
C TYR A 5 13.55 -60.82 27.72
N LEU A 6 13.06 -59.71 28.31
CA LEU A 6 12.48 -58.61 27.60
C LEU A 6 13.62 -57.69 27.14
N ILE A 7 13.87 -57.63 25.84
CA ILE A 7 14.83 -56.66 25.26
C ILE A 7 14.07 -55.37 25.01
N LEU A 8 14.34 -54.32 25.80
CA LEU A 8 13.86 -52.95 25.52
C LEU A 8 14.78 -52.33 24.44
N VAL A 9 14.20 -52.15 23.23
CA VAL A 9 14.83 -51.38 22.17
C VAL A 9 14.49 -49.92 22.42
N PHE A 10 15.47 -49.12 22.86
CA PHE A 10 15.36 -47.65 22.89
C PHE A 10 15.52 -47.14 21.47
N CYS A 11 14.42 -46.72 20.82
CA CYS A 11 14.49 -45.88 19.64
C CYS A 11 14.85 -44.46 20.07
N LEU A 12 16.12 -44.10 19.95
CA LEU A 12 16.53 -42.71 19.96
C LEU A 12 16.02 -42.03 18.66
N SER A 13 14.90 -41.34 18.77
CA SER A 13 14.47 -40.40 17.75
C SER A 13 15.43 -39.20 17.80
N ALA A 14 16.42 -39.17 16.92
CA ALA A 14 17.20 -37.98 16.63
C ALA A 14 16.25 -36.94 16.00
N GLN A 15 15.75 -36.04 16.85
CA GLN A 15 15.14 -34.79 16.35
C GLN A 15 16.28 -33.95 15.79
N GLY A 16 16.54 -34.11 14.51
CA GLY A 16 17.37 -33.21 13.75
C GLY A 16 16.73 -31.82 13.75
N SER A 17 17.21 -30.93 14.61
CA SER A 17 16.94 -29.51 14.48
C SER A 17 17.40 -29.11 13.09
N ALA A 18 16.47 -28.90 12.17
CA ALA A 18 16.77 -28.30 10.88
C ALA A 18 17.33 -26.90 11.17
N LEU A 19 18.65 -26.76 11.14
CA LEU A 19 19.34 -25.48 11.14
C LEU A 19 18.80 -24.72 9.94
N SER A 20 17.92 -23.75 10.18
CA SER A 20 17.48 -22.83 9.14
C SER A 20 18.73 -22.17 8.55
N ALA A 21 18.88 -22.24 7.22
CA ALA A 21 19.98 -21.57 6.55
C ALA A 21 20.06 -20.11 7.04
N PRO A 22 21.26 -19.59 7.33
CA PRO A 22 21.42 -18.24 7.84
C PRO A 22 20.78 -17.26 6.84
N VAL A 23 19.93 -16.37 7.36
CA VAL A 23 19.34 -15.31 6.54
C VAL A 23 20.47 -14.43 6.03
N PRO A 24 20.64 -14.26 4.72
CA PRO A 24 21.75 -13.49 4.20
C PRO A 24 21.62 -12.01 4.56
N ASP A 25 22.77 -11.39 4.81
CA ASP A 25 22.87 -9.96 5.07
C ASP A 25 22.71 -9.17 3.77
N LEU A 26 21.98 -8.07 3.82
CA LEU A 26 21.81 -7.16 2.69
C LEU A 26 23.11 -6.44 2.29
N GLU A 27 24.19 -6.60 3.04
CA GLU A 27 25.51 -6.07 2.72
C GLU A 27 25.96 -6.43 1.31
N VAL A 28 25.55 -7.59 0.80
CA VAL A 28 25.84 -8.01 -0.58
C VAL A 28 25.32 -7.03 -1.66
N LEU A 29 24.37 -6.15 -1.32
CA LEU A 29 23.90 -5.09 -2.21
C LEU A 29 24.89 -3.92 -2.31
N PHE A 30 25.82 -3.81 -1.39
CA PHE A 30 26.79 -2.71 -1.31
C PHE A 30 28.14 -3.11 -1.91
N LEU A 31 28.37 -4.41 -2.15
CA LEU A 31 29.64 -4.95 -2.63
C LEU A 31 29.72 -5.04 -4.15
N ASP A 32 28.59 -4.96 -4.88
CA ASP A 32 28.53 -5.13 -6.34
C ASP A 32 28.09 -3.83 -7.04
N ALA A 33 29.04 -2.96 -7.33
CA ALA A 33 28.76 -1.73 -8.06
C ALA A 33 28.23 -2.00 -9.49
N ALA A 34 28.57 -3.14 -10.09
CA ALA A 34 28.13 -3.50 -11.44
C ALA A 34 26.63 -3.87 -11.50
N MET A 35 25.98 -4.10 -10.36
CA MET A 35 24.53 -4.42 -10.33
C MET A 35 23.66 -3.32 -10.93
N TRP A 36 24.13 -2.07 -10.91
CA TRP A 36 23.37 -0.92 -11.41
C TRP A 36 23.18 -0.92 -12.92
N ASP A 37 24.06 -1.58 -13.65
CA ASP A 37 24.01 -1.70 -15.11
C ASP A 37 23.33 -2.99 -15.58
N LYS A 38 23.14 -3.95 -14.68
CA LYS A 38 22.48 -5.23 -14.98
C LYS A 38 20.97 -5.06 -15.14
N PRO A 39 20.32 -5.90 -15.96
CA PRO A 39 18.88 -6.05 -15.95
C PRO A 39 18.39 -6.44 -14.55
N VAL A 40 17.32 -5.81 -14.08
CA VAL A 40 16.82 -6.02 -12.70
C VAL A 40 16.50 -7.49 -12.41
N GLY A 41 16.07 -8.26 -13.43
CA GLY A 41 15.81 -9.70 -13.29
C GLY A 41 17.06 -10.52 -12.98
N GLU A 42 18.23 -10.12 -13.47
CA GLU A 42 19.51 -10.74 -13.15
C GLU A 42 19.95 -10.42 -11.73
N VAL A 43 19.82 -9.16 -11.34
CA VAL A 43 20.12 -8.72 -9.96
C VAL A 43 19.35 -9.54 -8.95
N LEU A 44 18.06 -9.81 -9.19
CA LEU A 44 17.23 -10.61 -8.28
C LEU A 44 17.60 -12.10 -8.31
N ARG A 45 17.91 -12.65 -9.49
CA ARG A 45 18.31 -14.05 -9.63
C ARG A 45 19.62 -14.33 -8.88
N ASP A 46 20.60 -13.44 -9.01
CA ASP A 46 21.90 -13.54 -8.33
C ASP A 46 21.74 -13.41 -6.78
N ARG A 47 20.65 -12.81 -6.33
CA ARG A 47 20.35 -12.53 -4.90
C ARG A 47 19.11 -13.26 -4.40
N LYS A 48 18.80 -14.40 -4.99
CA LYS A 48 17.67 -15.25 -4.59
C LYS A 48 17.56 -15.49 -3.08
N PRO A 49 18.66 -15.71 -2.33
CA PRO A 49 18.58 -15.91 -0.87
C PRO A 49 18.00 -14.71 -0.10
N LEU A 50 18.02 -13.49 -0.66
CA LEU A 50 17.40 -12.32 -0.02
C LEU A 50 15.86 -12.35 -0.05
N GLY A 51 15.23 -13.32 -0.71
CA GLY A 51 13.80 -13.53 -0.68
C GLY A 51 12.96 -12.45 -1.38
N PHE A 52 13.51 -11.79 -2.38
CA PHE A 52 12.75 -10.82 -3.17
C PHE A 52 11.70 -11.52 -4.04
N HIS A 53 10.52 -10.95 -4.09
CA HIS A 53 9.45 -11.32 -5.02
C HIS A 53 8.92 -10.07 -5.74
N TRP A 54 8.48 -10.26 -6.98
CA TRP A 54 7.96 -9.18 -7.80
C TRP A 54 6.63 -8.67 -7.24
N LEU A 55 6.41 -7.36 -7.29
CA LEU A 55 5.17 -6.73 -6.85
C LEU A 55 4.09 -6.74 -7.93
N SER A 56 4.48 -6.92 -9.19
CA SER A 56 3.55 -7.00 -10.32
C SER A 56 4.09 -7.92 -11.43
N LYS A 57 3.22 -8.25 -12.39
CA LYS A 57 3.59 -9.03 -13.58
C LYS A 57 4.56 -8.28 -14.49
N GLU A 58 4.50 -6.97 -14.51
CA GLU A 58 5.42 -6.10 -15.26
C GLU A 58 6.84 -6.10 -14.70
N ARG A 59 7.05 -6.66 -13.51
CA ARG A 59 8.36 -6.83 -12.87
C ARG A 59 9.17 -5.54 -12.73
N ASN A 60 8.48 -4.45 -12.40
CA ASN A 60 9.14 -3.16 -12.21
C ASN A 60 9.71 -2.99 -10.80
N ASP A 61 8.99 -3.42 -9.79
CA ASP A 61 9.41 -3.35 -8.39
C ASP A 61 9.36 -4.74 -7.74
N ALA A 62 10.29 -5.01 -6.82
CA ALA A 62 10.32 -6.24 -6.05
C ALA A 62 10.49 -5.93 -4.56
N ARG A 63 10.10 -6.88 -3.72
CA ARG A 63 10.05 -6.72 -2.27
C ARG A 63 10.57 -7.95 -1.57
N SER A 64 11.31 -7.75 -0.49
CA SER A 64 11.62 -8.78 0.49
C SER A 64 11.00 -8.42 1.83
N THR A 65 10.26 -9.36 2.40
CA THR A 65 9.74 -9.32 3.77
C THR A 65 10.24 -10.50 4.58
N GLN A 66 11.38 -11.05 4.19
CA GLN A 66 11.98 -12.21 4.85
C GLN A 66 12.30 -11.88 6.31
N ARG A 67 11.89 -12.76 7.23
CA ARG A 67 12.17 -12.57 8.65
C ARG A 67 13.66 -12.69 8.91
N GLY A 68 14.17 -11.85 9.81
CA GLY A 68 15.56 -11.86 10.22
C GLY A 68 16.53 -11.21 9.25
N LEU A 69 16.06 -10.49 8.23
CA LEU A 69 16.91 -9.66 7.37
C LEU A 69 17.84 -8.79 8.20
N LYS A 70 19.09 -8.72 7.81
CA LYS A 70 20.12 -7.90 8.44
C LYS A 70 20.78 -7.00 7.38
N LEU A 71 21.35 -5.92 7.84
CA LEU A 71 22.32 -5.12 7.12
C LEU A 71 23.48 -4.79 8.06
N TRP A 72 24.68 -5.22 7.70
CA TRP A 72 25.88 -5.16 8.56
C TRP A 72 25.61 -5.75 9.95
N SER A 73 25.01 -6.94 9.96
CA SER A 73 24.60 -7.67 11.17
C SER A 73 23.52 -7.01 12.02
N LEU A 74 23.04 -5.80 11.68
CA LEU A 74 21.92 -5.15 12.35
C LEU A 74 20.58 -5.59 11.75
N PRO A 75 19.56 -5.84 12.58
CA PRO A 75 18.26 -6.22 12.08
C PRO A 75 17.62 -5.07 11.29
N VAL A 76 17.04 -5.42 10.14
CA VAL A 76 16.25 -4.53 9.31
C VAL A 76 14.93 -5.19 8.95
N GLY A 77 13.98 -4.38 8.52
CA GLY A 77 12.66 -4.84 8.10
C GLY A 77 12.58 -5.05 6.59
N GLU A 78 11.41 -4.72 6.06
CA GLU A 78 11.11 -4.78 4.64
C GLU A 78 12.13 -4.03 3.79
N THR A 79 12.51 -4.67 2.67
CA THR A 79 13.36 -4.05 1.65
C THR A 79 12.65 -4.05 0.32
N ILE A 80 12.55 -2.88 -0.31
CA ILE A 80 11.91 -2.68 -1.61
C ILE A 80 12.98 -2.34 -2.64
N LEU A 81 13.06 -3.13 -3.70
CA LEU A 81 13.81 -2.83 -4.91
C LEU A 81 12.91 -2.09 -5.88
N ARG A 82 13.40 -0.98 -6.43
CA ARG A 82 12.72 -0.23 -7.47
C ARG A 82 13.53 -0.25 -8.76
N SER A 83 12.87 -0.45 -9.87
CA SER A 83 13.49 -0.37 -11.18
C SER A 83 12.91 0.76 -12.03
N ARG A 84 13.67 1.17 -13.02
CA ARG A 84 13.26 2.11 -14.06
C ARG A 84 13.86 1.67 -15.39
N ASP A 85 13.04 1.57 -16.42
CA ASP A 85 13.47 1.16 -17.77
C ASP A 85 14.20 -0.20 -17.75
N GLY A 86 13.73 -1.14 -16.93
CA GLY A 86 14.30 -2.48 -16.78
C GLY A 86 15.62 -2.55 -16.01
N LYS A 87 16.17 -1.42 -15.54
CA LYS A 87 17.39 -1.32 -14.75
C LYS A 87 17.09 -0.97 -13.30
N LEU A 88 17.98 -1.37 -12.42
CA LEU A 88 17.89 -1.07 -11.01
C LEU A 88 18.00 0.44 -10.79
N HIS A 89 17.01 0.99 -10.06
CA HIS A 89 16.97 2.39 -9.67
C HIS A 89 17.44 2.58 -8.22
N SER A 90 16.83 1.85 -7.28
CA SER A 90 17.14 1.98 -5.85
C SER A 90 16.70 0.77 -5.03
N PHE A 91 17.27 0.64 -3.83
CA PHE A 91 16.74 -0.15 -2.73
C PHE A 91 16.29 0.78 -1.61
N ASP A 92 15.12 0.52 -1.05
CA ASP A 92 14.63 1.16 0.17
C ASP A 92 14.57 0.13 1.29
N ILE A 93 15.38 0.32 2.34
CA ILE A 93 15.53 -0.61 3.48
C ILE A 93 14.86 0.03 4.70
N SER A 94 13.84 -0.59 5.24
CA SER A 94 13.16 -0.14 6.45
C SER A 94 13.98 -0.55 7.68
N ILE A 95 14.43 0.41 8.46
CA ILE A 95 15.13 0.19 9.75
C ILE A 95 14.10 0.17 10.88
N TYR A 96 13.20 1.13 10.86
CA TYR A 96 12.07 1.24 11.76
C TYR A 96 10.89 1.86 11.04
N ASN A 97 9.70 1.35 11.33
CA ASN A 97 8.46 1.92 10.88
C ASN A 97 7.41 1.71 11.98
N ARG A 98 6.81 2.80 12.47
CA ARG A 98 5.80 2.74 13.53
C ARG A 98 4.66 1.78 13.22
N GLY A 99 4.23 1.74 11.95
CA GLY A 99 3.17 0.84 11.51
C GLY A 99 3.51 -0.65 11.62
N ASP A 100 4.79 -1.03 11.54
CA ASP A 100 5.25 -2.42 11.58
C ASP A 100 5.79 -2.83 12.94
N ASN A 101 6.52 -1.92 13.58
CA ASN A 101 7.29 -2.18 14.80
C ASN A 101 6.57 -1.70 16.07
N GLY A 102 5.41 -1.02 15.92
CA GLY A 102 4.73 -0.36 17.02
C GLY A 102 5.36 0.98 17.42
N GLU A 103 4.88 1.57 18.50
CA GLU A 103 5.40 2.83 19.01
C GLU A 103 6.81 2.68 19.60
N MET A 104 7.62 3.72 19.42
CA MET A 104 8.98 3.81 19.96
C MET A 104 9.14 5.11 20.72
N GLU A 105 9.80 5.06 21.87
CA GLU A 105 10.14 6.25 22.65
C GLU A 105 11.11 7.17 21.89
N GLN A 106 10.97 8.48 22.10
CA GLN A 106 11.77 9.49 21.41
C GLN A 106 13.30 9.31 21.64
N ALA A 107 13.69 9.00 22.89
CA ALA A 107 15.09 8.79 23.24
C ALA A 107 15.68 7.59 22.46
N ARG A 108 14.97 6.47 22.45
CA ARG A 108 15.39 5.25 21.73
C ARG A 108 15.42 5.47 20.20
N PHE A 109 14.49 6.24 19.66
CA PHE A 109 14.49 6.57 18.24
C PHE A 109 15.67 7.49 17.86
N LYS A 110 16.03 8.43 18.73
CA LYS A 110 17.20 9.27 18.57
C LYS A 110 18.47 8.43 18.57
N GLU A 111 18.64 7.57 19.58
CA GLU A 111 19.77 6.63 19.69
C GLU A 111 19.88 5.74 18.46
N LEU A 112 18.77 5.14 17.99
CA LEU A 112 18.75 4.33 16.78
C LEU A 112 19.18 5.12 15.54
N THR A 113 18.72 6.37 15.42
CA THR A 113 19.09 7.24 14.30
C THR A 113 20.58 7.58 14.32
N GLU A 114 21.12 7.93 15.50
CA GLU A 114 22.54 8.24 15.70
C GLU A 114 23.42 7.01 15.45
N LYS A 115 23.01 5.84 15.92
CA LYS A 115 23.69 4.57 15.65
C LYS A 115 23.82 4.30 14.14
N TRP A 116 22.74 4.40 13.39
CA TRP A 116 22.77 4.18 11.94
C TRP A 116 23.56 5.26 11.21
N HIS A 117 23.48 6.50 11.65
CA HIS A 117 24.28 7.59 11.10
C HIS A 117 25.78 7.32 11.31
N GLY A 118 26.21 7.00 12.52
CA GLY A 118 27.60 6.67 12.85
C GLY A 118 28.11 5.45 12.07
N LEU A 119 27.28 4.40 11.96
CA LEU A 119 27.63 3.22 11.17
C LEU A 119 27.83 3.56 9.68
N LEU A 120 27.02 4.43 9.11
CA LEU A 120 27.16 4.86 7.73
C LEU A 120 28.42 5.69 7.52
N MET A 121 28.81 6.55 8.48
CA MET A 121 30.09 7.26 8.46
C MET A 121 31.28 6.29 8.51
N GLU A 122 31.21 5.29 9.38
CA GLU A 122 32.24 4.23 9.48
C GLU A 122 32.37 3.46 8.16
N LYS A 123 31.26 2.96 7.62
CA LYS A 123 31.24 2.11 6.41
C LYS A 123 31.62 2.87 5.13
N THR A 124 31.35 4.16 5.06
CA THR A 124 31.65 4.98 3.87
C THR A 124 32.94 5.79 4.00
N SER A 125 33.48 5.98 5.20
CA SER A 125 34.55 6.91 5.51
C SER A 125 34.26 8.36 5.07
N LEU A 126 32.97 8.72 5.01
CA LEU A 126 32.49 10.04 4.58
C LEU A 126 31.56 10.65 5.63
N GLU A 127 31.56 11.97 5.73
CA GLU A 127 30.49 12.67 6.44
C GLU A 127 29.24 12.78 5.56
N GLY A 128 28.07 12.50 6.13
CA GLY A 128 26.80 12.65 5.44
C GLY A 128 26.38 14.12 5.31
N GLU A 129 26.09 14.59 4.11
CA GLU A 129 25.51 15.91 3.91
C GLU A 129 24.10 15.96 4.51
N LYS A 130 23.88 16.83 5.51
CA LYS A 130 22.57 16.98 6.13
C LYS A 130 21.65 17.83 5.26
N MET A 131 20.54 17.24 4.84
CA MET A 131 19.50 17.85 4.04
C MET A 131 18.18 17.85 4.82
N SER A 132 18.03 18.77 5.77
CA SER A 132 16.81 18.87 6.57
C SER A 132 15.68 19.53 5.79
N ARG A 133 14.49 18.96 5.84
CA ARG A 133 13.26 19.51 5.27
C ARG A 133 12.24 19.70 6.38
N THR A 134 12.19 20.91 6.94
CA THR A 134 11.04 21.32 7.75
C THR A 134 10.28 22.35 6.95
N GLN A 135 9.16 21.98 6.33
CA GLN A 135 8.25 22.97 5.78
C GLN A 135 7.56 23.70 6.94
N LYS A 136 7.65 25.03 6.94
CA LYS A 136 6.96 25.90 7.92
C LYS A 136 5.47 25.51 7.97
N GLY A 137 4.95 25.12 9.13
CA GLY A 137 3.56 24.65 9.30
C GLY A 137 3.31 23.15 9.00
N SER A 138 4.35 22.36 8.70
CA SER A 138 4.18 20.91 8.54
C SER A 138 4.08 20.19 9.88
N VAL A 139 3.08 19.30 9.99
CA VAL A 139 2.96 18.37 11.13
C VAL A 139 4.08 17.31 11.09
N VAL A 140 4.70 17.12 9.93
CA VAL A 140 5.73 16.11 9.67
C VAL A 140 7.05 16.79 9.37
N SER A 141 8.11 16.36 10.05
CA SER A 141 9.49 16.73 9.74
C SER A 141 10.28 15.49 9.33
N ALA A 142 11.15 15.64 8.33
CA ALA A 142 12.09 14.61 7.94
C ALA A 142 13.50 15.18 7.88
N ASP A 143 14.40 14.57 8.65
CA ASP A 143 15.83 14.81 8.53
C ASP A 143 16.40 13.79 7.54
N ARG A 144 17.26 14.25 6.63
CA ARG A 144 17.96 13.42 5.66
C ARG A 144 19.45 13.66 5.75
N TRP A 145 20.22 12.59 5.61
CA TRP A 145 21.66 12.61 5.43
C TRP A 145 22.00 11.87 4.16
N VAL A 146 22.88 12.44 3.34
CA VAL A 146 23.24 11.90 2.02
C VAL A 146 24.75 11.64 1.98
N TRP A 147 25.15 10.43 1.64
CA TRP A 147 26.54 10.04 1.37
C TRP A 147 26.70 9.75 -0.12
N LYS A 148 27.68 10.39 -0.75
CA LYS A 148 28.04 10.16 -2.15
C LYS A 148 29.13 9.10 -2.21
N CYS A 149 28.74 7.86 -2.46
CA CYS A 149 29.69 6.75 -2.59
C CYS A 149 29.99 6.46 -4.07
N PRO A 150 31.12 5.81 -4.38
CA PRO A 150 31.36 5.27 -5.72
C PRO A 150 30.20 4.35 -6.15
N GLY A 151 29.54 4.67 -7.25
CA GLY A 151 28.44 3.88 -7.82
C GLY A 151 27.04 4.11 -7.22
N ALA A 152 26.92 4.69 -6.02
CA ALA A 152 25.63 4.89 -5.37
C ALA A 152 25.60 6.06 -4.39
N PHE A 153 24.39 6.57 -4.16
CA PHE A 153 24.09 7.45 -3.03
C PHE A 153 23.43 6.64 -1.92
N LEU A 154 23.85 6.86 -0.68
CA LEU A 154 23.16 6.43 0.51
C LEU A 154 22.34 7.58 1.08
N VAL A 155 21.09 7.35 1.42
CA VAL A 155 20.21 8.37 1.98
C VAL A 155 19.54 7.81 3.22
N LEU A 156 19.97 8.27 4.41
CA LEU A 156 19.28 7.97 5.65
C LEU A 156 18.19 9.01 5.89
N THR A 157 16.95 8.55 6.01
CA THR A 157 15.79 9.42 6.26
C THR A 157 15.16 9.07 7.60
N SER A 158 15.12 10.05 8.52
CA SER A 158 14.46 9.97 9.82
C SER A 158 13.22 10.85 9.80
N SER A 159 12.04 10.28 9.98
CA SER A 159 10.76 11.00 9.95
C SER A 159 10.05 11.00 11.30
N LYS A 160 9.47 12.14 11.64
CA LYS A 160 8.82 12.43 12.92
C LYS A 160 7.55 13.23 12.66
N SER A 161 6.50 12.97 13.43
CA SER A 161 5.32 13.84 13.48
C SER A 161 5.25 14.63 14.77
N ARG A 162 4.63 15.81 14.71
CA ARG A 162 4.46 16.66 15.90
C ARG A 162 3.46 16.00 16.86
N ALA A 163 3.84 15.87 18.13
CA ALA A 163 2.99 15.41 19.21
C ALA A 163 2.69 16.55 20.20
N SER A 164 1.76 16.34 21.14
CA SER A 164 1.44 17.29 22.21
C SER A 164 2.65 17.63 23.10
N ARG A 165 3.53 16.63 23.30
CA ARG A 165 4.84 16.78 23.96
C ARG A 165 5.91 16.17 23.05
N GLY A 166 6.75 17.05 22.43
CA GLY A 166 7.85 16.60 21.58
C GLY A 166 7.38 16.12 20.20
N TYR A 167 7.71 14.87 19.85
CA TYR A 167 7.39 14.27 18.54
C TYR A 167 7.08 12.77 18.67
N THR A 168 6.36 12.25 17.70
CA THR A 168 6.18 10.79 17.53
C THR A 168 7.15 10.29 16.46
N PRO A 169 8.02 9.31 16.75
CA PRO A 169 8.83 8.63 15.76
C PRO A 169 7.94 7.93 14.73
N GLU A 170 8.19 8.14 13.44
CA GLU A 170 7.37 7.57 12.38
C GLU A 170 8.12 6.48 11.61
N PHE A 171 9.27 6.81 11.04
CA PHE A 171 10.12 5.82 10.40
C PHE A 171 11.58 6.26 10.33
N LEU A 172 12.46 5.26 10.25
CA LEU A 172 13.87 5.38 9.88
C LEU A 172 14.11 4.47 8.68
N LYS A 173 14.58 5.03 7.57
CA LYS A 173 14.77 4.32 6.30
C LYS A 173 16.13 4.64 5.71
N LEU A 174 16.83 3.62 5.22
CA LEU A 174 18.02 3.76 4.39
C LEU A 174 17.66 3.49 2.94
N SER A 175 17.97 4.43 2.05
CA SER A 175 17.84 4.23 0.60
C SER A 175 19.22 4.15 -0.02
N LEU A 176 19.43 3.16 -0.88
CA LEU A 176 20.60 2.99 -1.72
C LEU A 176 20.15 3.34 -3.16
N VAL A 177 20.67 4.41 -3.74
CA VAL A 177 20.20 4.96 -5.02
C VAL A 177 21.34 4.98 -6.03
N SER A 178 21.10 4.50 -7.25
CA SER A 178 22.09 4.55 -8.34
C SER A 178 22.56 5.99 -8.61
N VAL A 179 23.85 6.18 -8.84
CA VAL A 179 24.44 7.48 -9.23
C VAL A 179 23.71 8.10 -10.41
N LYS A 180 23.26 7.30 -11.37
CA LYS A 180 22.51 7.75 -12.54
C LYS A 180 21.25 8.56 -12.18
N TYR A 181 20.65 8.27 -11.03
CA TYR A 181 19.44 8.93 -10.54
C TYR A 181 19.69 9.83 -9.33
N GLY A 182 20.98 10.03 -8.99
CA GLY A 182 21.38 10.81 -7.81
C GLY A 182 20.95 12.28 -7.85
N THR A 183 20.84 12.87 -9.03
CA THR A 183 20.32 14.23 -9.20
C THR A 183 18.91 14.40 -8.64
N GLU A 184 18.08 13.35 -8.72
CA GLU A 184 16.71 13.37 -8.19
C GLU A 184 16.67 13.56 -6.66
N ILE A 185 17.73 13.13 -5.95
CA ILE A 185 17.88 13.33 -4.49
C ILE A 185 17.96 14.82 -4.18
N TYR A 186 18.69 15.58 -5.01
CA TYR A 186 18.91 17.03 -4.84
C TYR A 186 17.80 17.87 -5.45
N GLU A 187 17.19 17.44 -6.55
CA GLU A 187 16.05 18.10 -7.18
C GLU A 187 14.84 18.13 -6.24
N GLN A 188 14.64 17.11 -5.42
CA GLN A 188 13.66 17.15 -4.34
C GLN A 188 13.92 18.27 -3.31
N ARG A 189 15.14 18.82 -3.25
CA ARG A 189 15.50 19.99 -2.42
C ARG A 189 14.92 21.30 -2.96
N SER A 190 14.91 21.48 -4.27
CA SER A 190 14.51 22.73 -4.92
C SER A 190 13.00 22.94 -5.05
N GLY A 191 12.18 21.93 -4.70
CA GLY A 191 10.75 21.98 -4.97
C GLY A 191 10.41 21.90 -6.46
N LEU A 192 11.41 21.69 -7.32
CA LEU A 192 11.25 21.36 -8.72
C LEU A 192 10.74 19.93 -8.81
N THR A 193 9.45 19.77 -8.56
CA THR A 193 8.74 18.53 -8.85
C THR A 193 8.87 18.28 -10.35
N LYS A 194 9.23 17.04 -10.74
CA LYS A 194 8.90 16.54 -12.09
C LYS A 194 7.50 17.03 -12.40
N SER A 195 7.31 17.59 -13.57
CA SER A 195 6.02 18.09 -14.03
C SER A 195 4.99 17.01 -13.79
N MET A 196 4.08 17.24 -12.84
CA MET A 196 2.94 16.37 -12.63
C MET A 196 2.22 16.21 -13.96
N ALA A 197 1.81 14.97 -14.28
CA ALA A 197 1.03 14.71 -15.48
C ALA A 197 -0.14 15.70 -15.55
N ARG A 198 -0.26 16.44 -16.64
CA ARG A 198 -1.37 17.37 -16.82
C ARG A 198 -2.63 16.57 -17.05
N ARG A 199 -3.74 17.06 -16.56
CA ARG A 199 -5.04 16.39 -16.69
C ARG A 199 -5.37 15.99 -18.14
N ARG A 200 -5.00 16.82 -19.13
CA ARG A 200 -5.21 16.53 -20.55
C ARG A 200 -4.37 15.36 -21.05
N ASP A 201 -3.22 15.09 -20.44
CA ASP A 201 -2.31 14.03 -20.86
C ASP A 201 -2.76 12.65 -20.33
N LEU A 202 -3.55 12.63 -19.24
CA LEU A 202 -4.08 11.41 -18.64
C LEU A 202 -5.07 10.67 -19.57
N VAL A 203 -5.79 11.39 -20.43
CA VAL A 203 -6.73 10.79 -21.39
C VAL A 203 -6.02 9.80 -22.32
N ALA A 204 -4.75 10.03 -22.64
CA ALA A 204 -3.96 9.12 -23.48
C ALA A 204 -3.75 7.73 -22.82
N ASN A 205 -3.90 7.63 -21.52
CA ASN A 205 -3.80 6.35 -20.80
C ASN A 205 -5.12 5.56 -20.80
N ARG A 206 -6.20 6.10 -21.37
CA ARG A 206 -7.46 5.41 -21.51
C ARG A 206 -7.41 4.43 -22.70
N VAL A 207 -7.71 3.18 -22.40
CA VAL A 207 -7.79 2.11 -23.39
C VAL A 207 -9.23 1.67 -23.57
N SER A 208 -9.63 1.41 -24.83
CA SER A 208 -10.90 0.77 -25.16
C SER A 208 -10.60 -0.55 -25.84
N ALA A 209 -10.96 -1.65 -25.22
CA ALA A 209 -10.74 -2.99 -25.73
C ALA A 209 -11.94 -3.50 -26.56
N PRO A 210 -11.72 -4.44 -27.51
CA PRO A 210 -12.79 -4.97 -28.38
C PRO A 210 -13.95 -5.64 -27.63
N ASN A 211 -13.67 -6.22 -26.45
CA ASN A 211 -14.67 -6.86 -25.58
C ASN A 211 -15.59 -5.85 -24.88
N GLY A 212 -15.36 -4.55 -25.05
CA GLY A 212 -16.15 -3.48 -24.44
C GLY A 212 -15.57 -2.95 -23.12
N ASP A 213 -14.42 -3.45 -22.67
CA ASP A 213 -13.70 -2.90 -21.52
C ASP A 213 -13.14 -1.51 -21.86
N VAL A 214 -13.38 -0.56 -20.99
CA VAL A 214 -12.76 0.77 -21.02
C VAL A 214 -12.01 0.95 -19.71
N PHE A 215 -10.69 1.17 -19.79
CA PHE A 215 -9.88 1.24 -18.58
C PHE A 215 -8.67 2.16 -18.71
N VAL A 216 -8.12 2.56 -17.56
CA VAL A 216 -6.90 3.35 -17.42
C VAL A 216 -5.72 2.39 -17.26
N GLN A 217 -4.76 2.48 -18.17
CA GLN A 217 -3.49 1.73 -18.09
C GLN A 217 -2.41 2.54 -17.37
N GLY A 218 -1.32 1.84 -16.96
CA GLY A 218 -0.14 2.49 -16.38
C GLY A 218 -0.26 2.87 -14.90
N VAL A 219 -1.34 2.45 -14.21
CA VAL A 219 -1.44 2.60 -12.76
C VAL A 219 -0.47 1.62 -12.09
N PRO A 220 0.60 2.10 -11.41
CA PRO A 220 1.63 1.21 -10.88
C PRO A 220 1.09 0.33 -9.76
N MET A 221 1.64 -0.88 -9.61
CA MET A 221 1.37 -1.71 -8.44
C MET A 221 2.19 -1.20 -7.25
N VAL A 222 1.54 -1.09 -6.09
CA VAL A 222 2.18 -0.94 -4.78
C VAL A 222 1.56 -2.00 -3.90
N ASP A 223 2.35 -2.98 -3.48
CA ASP A 223 1.89 -4.02 -2.58
C ASP A 223 1.86 -3.49 -1.14
N GLN A 224 0.70 -3.56 -0.50
CA GLN A 224 0.53 -3.17 0.90
C GLN A 224 1.18 -4.15 1.88
N GLY A 225 1.54 -5.35 1.43
CA GLY A 225 2.00 -6.43 2.27
C GLY A 225 0.92 -6.98 3.20
N ARG A 226 1.36 -7.45 4.37
CA ARG A 226 0.44 -7.97 5.42
C ARG A 226 -0.10 -6.86 6.34
N LYS A 227 0.11 -5.60 5.98
CA LYS A 227 -0.25 -4.42 6.77
C LYS A 227 -1.64 -3.93 6.42
N GLY A 228 -2.30 -3.25 7.33
CA GLY A 228 -3.54 -2.52 7.09
C GLY A 228 -3.38 -1.25 6.22
N TYR A 229 -2.46 -1.28 5.25
CA TYR A 229 -2.07 -0.12 4.44
C TYR A 229 -2.79 -0.01 3.09
N CYS A 230 -3.89 -0.74 2.90
CA CYS A 230 -4.63 -0.72 1.63
C CYS A 230 -4.95 0.71 1.15
N ALA A 231 -5.36 1.57 2.07
CA ALA A 231 -5.72 2.94 1.75
C ALA A 231 -4.50 3.79 1.36
N VAL A 232 -3.39 3.67 2.10
CA VAL A 232 -2.16 4.43 1.80
C VAL A 232 -1.46 3.90 0.54
N ALA A 233 -1.45 2.58 0.33
CA ALA A 233 -0.90 1.96 -0.87
C ALA A 233 -1.71 2.35 -2.12
N SER A 234 -3.05 2.35 -2.03
CA SER A 234 -3.91 2.80 -3.13
C SER A 234 -3.70 4.28 -3.45
N ALA A 235 -3.54 5.14 -2.44
CA ALA A 235 -3.24 6.55 -2.65
C ALA A 235 -1.85 6.77 -3.27
N GLU A 236 -0.82 6.06 -2.81
CA GLU A 236 0.51 6.09 -3.42
C GLU A 236 0.45 5.72 -4.90
N ARG A 237 -0.31 4.68 -5.27
CA ARG A 237 -0.48 4.26 -6.67
C ARG A 237 -1.03 5.39 -7.54
N VAL A 238 -2.02 6.12 -7.05
CA VAL A 238 -2.60 7.28 -7.76
C VAL A 238 -1.58 8.41 -7.89
N PHE A 239 -0.84 8.74 -6.82
CA PHE A 239 0.19 9.78 -6.89
C PHE A 239 1.35 9.39 -7.81
N ARG A 240 1.81 8.14 -7.74
CA ARG A 240 2.85 7.62 -8.66
C ARG A 240 2.37 7.63 -10.11
N TYR A 241 1.11 7.31 -10.37
CA TYR A 241 0.50 7.41 -11.69
C TYR A 241 0.53 8.83 -12.23
N TYR A 242 0.42 9.84 -11.35
CA TYR A 242 0.58 11.25 -11.73
C TYR A 242 2.04 11.73 -11.78
N GLY A 243 3.00 10.85 -11.56
CA GLY A 243 4.42 11.20 -11.53
C GLY A 243 4.88 11.90 -10.24
N LEU A 244 4.08 11.83 -9.16
CA LEU A 244 4.41 12.43 -7.86
C LEU A 244 5.16 11.42 -6.97
N PRO A 245 6.35 11.79 -6.44
CA PRO A 245 7.18 10.92 -5.61
C PRO A 245 6.65 10.86 -4.16
N VAL A 246 5.54 10.20 -3.94
CA VAL A 246 4.97 9.95 -2.61
C VAL A 246 5.04 8.45 -2.32
N ASP A 247 5.59 8.06 -1.18
CA ASP A 247 5.66 6.66 -0.76
C ASP A 247 4.62 6.31 0.32
N GLN A 248 4.31 5.01 0.46
CA GLN A 248 3.29 4.53 1.40
C GLN A 248 3.62 4.86 2.86
N HIS A 249 4.89 4.94 3.26
CA HIS A 249 5.27 5.26 4.64
C HIS A 249 4.97 6.72 4.96
N ALA A 250 5.29 7.64 4.03
CA ALA A 250 4.91 9.04 4.18
C ALA A 250 3.39 9.23 4.20
N MET A 251 2.67 8.44 3.40
CA MET A 251 1.21 8.45 3.38
C MET A 251 0.63 7.85 4.67
N ALA A 252 1.18 6.74 5.17
CA ALA A 252 0.74 6.12 6.41
C ALA A 252 0.89 7.05 7.62
N GLN A 253 2.01 7.77 7.68
CA GLN A 253 2.26 8.80 8.68
C GLN A 253 1.20 9.91 8.67
N ILE A 254 0.86 10.42 7.47
CA ILE A 254 -0.15 11.47 7.32
C ILE A 254 -1.55 10.95 7.69
N ALA A 255 -1.83 9.69 7.38
CA ALA A 255 -3.12 9.04 7.62
C ALA A 255 -3.27 8.47 9.05
N GLU A 256 -2.23 8.57 9.88
CA GLU A 256 -2.22 7.96 11.22
C GLU A 256 -2.58 6.46 11.19
N SER A 257 -2.12 5.77 10.13
CA SER A 257 -2.42 4.36 9.89
C SER A 257 -1.54 3.45 10.74
N SER A 258 -2.09 2.30 11.16
CA SER A 258 -1.32 1.25 11.84
C SER A 258 -1.45 -0.09 11.13
N ALA A 259 -0.47 -0.97 11.33
CA ALA A 259 -0.46 -2.30 10.72
C ALA A 259 -1.61 -3.18 11.22
N GLN A 260 -2.03 -3.01 12.49
CA GLN A 260 -3.08 -3.80 13.13
C GLN A 260 -4.47 -3.19 12.92
N GLY A 261 -4.60 -1.86 13.01
CA GLY A 261 -5.87 -1.15 12.96
C GLY A 261 -6.29 -0.66 11.58
N GLY A 262 -5.38 -0.73 10.59
CA GLY A 262 -5.62 -0.17 9.28
C GLY A 262 -5.79 1.35 9.29
N THR A 263 -6.50 1.88 8.30
CA THR A 263 -6.79 3.31 8.19
C THR A 263 -8.29 3.53 8.31
N ASN A 264 -8.71 4.29 9.31
CA ASN A 264 -10.11 4.74 9.39
C ASN A 264 -10.45 5.58 8.15
N PRO A 265 -11.61 5.36 7.47
CA PRO A 265 -11.99 6.11 6.27
C PRO A 265 -12.01 7.63 6.45
N ALA A 266 -12.48 8.13 7.59
CA ALA A 266 -12.50 9.56 7.87
C ALA A 266 -11.09 10.14 8.01
N ASN A 267 -10.19 9.45 8.71
CA ASN A 267 -8.78 9.81 8.83
C ASN A 267 -8.09 9.79 7.46
N MET A 268 -8.44 8.81 6.61
CA MET A 268 -7.92 8.74 5.25
C MET A 268 -8.35 9.93 4.40
N ILE A 269 -9.62 10.30 4.41
CA ILE A 269 -10.12 11.46 3.68
C ILE A 269 -9.42 12.73 4.17
N ALA A 270 -9.28 12.90 5.48
CA ALA A 270 -8.57 14.04 6.07
C ALA A 270 -7.08 14.07 5.64
N ALA A 271 -6.42 12.91 5.63
CA ALA A 271 -5.04 12.78 5.17
C ALA A 271 -4.90 13.09 3.68
N LEU A 272 -5.78 12.54 2.86
CA LEU A 272 -5.80 12.80 1.41
C LEU A 272 -6.05 14.28 1.11
N LYS A 273 -6.90 14.97 1.88
CA LYS A 273 -7.10 16.43 1.76
C LYS A 273 -5.81 17.20 2.07
N LYS A 274 -5.09 16.81 3.15
CA LYS A 274 -3.79 17.42 3.51
C LYS A 274 -2.74 17.23 2.39
N VAL A 275 -2.66 16.02 1.83
CA VAL A 275 -1.73 15.72 0.73
C VAL A 275 -2.14 16.41 -0.55
N ALA A 276 -3.42 16.41 -0.90
CA ALA A 276 -3.95 17.05 -2.10
C ALA A 276 -3.57 18.54 -2.15
N GLY A 277 -3.72 19.27 -1.03
CA GLY A 277 -3.32 20.67 -0.93
C GLY A 277 -1.82 20.93 -1.20
N ARG A 278 -0.95 19.94 -0.90
CA ARG A 278 0.50 20.02 -1.10
C ARG A 278 0.94 19.61 -2.50
N THR A 279 0.18 18.73 -3.14
CA THR A 279 0.53 18.09 -4.42
C THR A 279 -0.17 18.73 -5.61
N LYS A 280 -0.81 19.90 -5.45
CA LYS A 280 -1.62 20.54 -6.50
C LYS A 280 -2.64 19.57 -7.11
N THR A 281 -3.24 18.75 -6.26
CA THR A 281 -4.36 17.87 -6.63
C THR A 281 -5.61 18.32 -5.90
N ARG A 282 -6.77 18.01 -6.46
CA ARG A 282 -8.08 18.26 -5.85
C ARG A 282 -8.74 16.93 -5.50
N LEU A 283 -9.14 16.81 -4.23
CA LEU A 283 -9.92 15.67 -3.76
C LEU A 283 -11.41 15.91 -4.02
N LEU A 284 -12.09 14.96 -4.64
CA LEU A 284 -13.53 14.95 -4.87
C LEU A 284 -14.12 13.66 -4.28
N VAL A 285 -15.09 13.80 -3.38
CA VAL A 285 -15.87 12.68 -2.86
C VAL A 285 -17.13 12.56 -3.71
N HIS A 286 -17.27 11.45 -4.44
CA HIS A 286 -18.43 11.18 -5.32
C HIS A 286 -19.55 10.44 -4.61
N TYR A 287 -19.16 9.60 -3.65
CA TYR A 287 -20.08 8.84 -2.82
C TYR A 287 -19.47 8.64 -1.42
N GLU A 288 -20.33 8.77 -0.43
CA GLU A 288 -20.06 8.47 0.97
C GLU A 288 -21.31 7.81 1.55
N ILE A 289 -21.09 6.74 2.33
CA ILE A 289 -22.21 6.06 3.00
C ILE A 289 -22.70 6.92 4.19
N GLU A 290 -24.00 7.19 4.23
CA GLU A 290 -24.62 7.97 5.29
C GLU A 290 -25.39 7.07 6.26
N ASP A 291 -25.20 7.24 7.57
CA ASP A 291 -25.90 6.47 8.61
C ASP A 291 -27.43 6.54 8.48
N ARG A 292 -27.97 7.69 8.05
CA ARG A 292 -29.41 7.85 7.81
C ARG A 292 -29.88 6.90 6.69
N LYS A 293 -29.10 6.81 5.62
CA LYS A 293 -29.40 5.93 4.48
C LYS A 293 -29.29 4.47 4.88
N VAL A 294 -28.26 4.11 5.65
CA VAL A 294 -28.06 2.74 6.16
C VAL A 294 -29.26 2.28 6.98
N ARG A 295 -29.82 3.14 7.83
CA ARG A 295 -31.03 2.81 8.61
C ARG A 295 -32.25 2.50 7.71
N SER A 296 -32.46 3.27 6.66
CA SER A 296 -33.54 3.02 5.71
C SER A 296 -33.30 1.74 4.88
N GLU A 297 -32.08 1.51 4.45
CA GLU A 297 -31.65 0.30 3.75
C GLU A 297 -31.81 -0.95 4.63
N MET A 298 -31.45 -0.86 5.91
CA MET A 298 -31.59 -1.96 6.88
C MET A 298 -33.07 -2.33 7.11
N LYS A 299 -33.98 -1.35 7.17
CA LYS A 299 -35.42 -1.63 7.24
C LYS A 299 -35.94 -2.33 5.99
N ALA A 300 -35.53 -1.88 4.83
CA ALA A 300 -35.88 -2.51 3.55
C ALA A 300 -35.30 -3.92 3.44
N TYR A 301 -34.04 -4.09 3.86
CA TYR A 301 -33.34 -5.38 3.92
C TYR A 301 -34.06 -6.37 4.83
N ASN A 302 -34.38 -5.99 6.08
CA ASN A 302 -35.11 -6.85 7.01
C ASN A 302 -36.48 -7.32 6.46
N ARG A 303 -37.14 -6.45 5.72
CA ARG A 303 -38.41 -6.77 5.06
C ARG A 303 -38.25 -7.87 4.02
N LEU A 304 -37.17 -7.84 3.24
CA LEU A 304 -36.84 -8.87 2.26
C LEU A 304 -36.38 -10.17 2.95
N ILE A 305 -35.59 -10.09 4.02
CA ILE A 305 -35.15 -11.26 4.78
C ILE A 305 -36.35 -12.02 5.33
N ARG A 306 -37.33 -11.31 5.92
CA ARG A 306 -38.59 -11.92 6.41
C ARG A 306 -39.38 -12.60 5.30
N LYS A 307 -39.41 -11.98 4.10
CA LYS A 307 -40.10 -12.52 2.94
C LYS A 307 -39.40 -13.76 2.37
N ASN A 308 -38.09 -13.69 2.19
CA ASN A 308 -37.29 -14.70 1.48
C ASN A 308 -36.77 -15.80 2.43
N LYS A 309 -36.77 -15.56 3.75
CA LYS A 309 -36.23 -16.44 4.80
C LYS A 309 -34.73 -16.74 4.61
N GLU A 310 -33.98 -15.80 4.03
CA GLU A 310 -32.57 -15.94 3.74
C GLU A 310 -31.75 -14.84 4.43
N GLY A 311 -30.85 -15.22 5.33
CA GLY A 311 -29.97 -14.31 6.06
C GLY A 311 -30.48 -13.96 7.46
N LYS A 312 -29.83 -12.99 8.12
CA LYS A 312 -30.12 -12.57 9.49
C LYS A 312 -30.74 -11.18 9.50
N GLU A 313 -31.78 -11.00 10.28
CA GLU A 313 -32.37 -9.67 10.54
C GLU A 313 -31.48 -8.85 11.50
N PHE A 314 -31.49 -7.53 11.32
CA PHE A 314 -30.86 -6.58 12.21
C PHE A 314 -31.91 -5.90 13.07
N ARG A 315 -31.55 -5.62 14.35
CA ARG A 315 -32.45 -4.95 15.30
C ARG A 315 -32.75 -3.52 14.82
N GLU A 316 -34.00 -3.26 14.52
CA GLU A 316 -34.48 -1.92 14.17
C GLU A 316 -34.46 -0.99 15.42
N GLY A 317 -34.12 0.27 15.22
CA GLY A 317 -34.05 1.26 16.31
C GLY A 317 -32.71 1.34 17.05
N ALA A 318 -31.82 0.36 16.93
CA ALA A 318 -30.47 0.46 17.45
C ALA A 318 -29.57 1.27 16.50
N VAL A 319 -28.58 1.99 17.07
CA VAL A 319 -27.50 2.58 16.26
C VAL A 319 -26.57 1.46 15.81
N THR A 320 -26.82 0.94 14.62
CA THR A 320 -25.96 -0.09 14.03
C THR A 320 -24.92 0.58 13.15
N PRO A 321 -23.61 0.46 13.47
CA PRO A 321 -22.57 0.99 12.60
C PRO A 321 -22.68 0.37 11.20
N TYR A 322 -22.54 1.17 10.17
CA TYR A 322 -22.68 0.69 8.78
C TYR A 322 -21.70 -0.45 8.45
N GLN A 323 -20.50 -0.41 9.02
CA GLN A 323 -19.49 -1.48 8.83
C GLN A 323 -20.00 -2.82 9.38
N TYR A 324 -20.61 -2.81 10.57
CA TYR A 324 -21.20 -4.01 11.15
C TYR A 324 -22.35 -4.54 10.28
N PHE A 325 -23.21 -3.66 9.79
CA PHE A 325 -24.31 -4.03 8.89
C PHE A 325 -23.76 -4.67 7.60
N LEU A 326 -22.82 -4.02 6.91
CA LEU A 326 -22.23 -4.54 5.68
C LEU A 326 -21.47 -5.85 5.89
N SER A 327 -20.79 -6.02 7.03
CA SER A 327 -20.03 -7.24 7.34
C SER A 327 -20.91 -8.47 7.64
N ASN A 328 -22.16 -8.26 8.04
CA ASN A 328 -23.03 -9.33 8.52
C ASN A 328 -24.30 -9.51 7.68
N CYS A 329 -24.49 -8.72 6.63
CA CYS A 329 -25.66 -8.81 5.77
C CYS A 329 -25.56 -9.99 4.78
N HIS A 330 -26.71 -10.47 4.32
CA HIS A 330 -26.79 -11.33 3.14
C HIS A 330 -26.61 -10.46 1.89
N GLY A 331 -25.48 -10.58 1.20
CA GLY A 331 -25.10 -9.70 0.08
C GLY A 331 -26.15 -9.65 -1.03
N PRO A 332 -26.67 -10.78 -1.56
CA PRO A 332 -27.71 -10.76 -2.58
C PRO A 332 -28.95 -9.97 -2.19
N THR A 333 -29.48 -10.14 -0.96
CA THR A 333 -30.63 -9.37 -0.46
C THR A 333 -30.32 -7.88 -0.33
N LEU A 334 -29.12 -7.53 0.15
CA LEU A 334 -28.72 -6.12 0.22
C LEU A 334 -28.59 -5.51 -1.19
N ARG A 335 -28.10 -6.27 -2.16
CA ARG A 335 -28.04 -5.83 -3.57
C ARG A 335 -29.43 -5.47 -4.11
N GLU A 336 -30.44 -6.26 -3.83
CA GLU A 336 -31.84 -5.95 -4.23
C GLU A 336 -32.34 -4.63 -3.63
N VAL A 337 -31.86 -4.26 -2.46
CA VAL A 337 -32.20 -3.00 -1.81
C VAL A 337 -31.43 -1.84 -2.42
N ARG A 338 -30.12 -1.97 -2.58
CA ARG A 338 -29.20 -0.87 -2.92
C ARG A 338 -29.03 -0.63 -4.41
N ALA A 339 -28.86 -1.71 -5.20
CA ALA A 339 -28.45 -1.61 -6.60
C ALA A 339 -29.64 -1.28 -7.54
N LYS A 340 -30.34 -0.18 -7.25
CA LYS A 340 -31.49 0.30 -8.05
C LYS A 340 -31.66 1.81 -7.95
N GLY A 341 -32.33 2.36 -8.95
CA GLY A 341 -32.71 3.76 -9.00
C GLY A 341 -31.54 4.73 -9.20
N THR A 342 -31.84 6.00 -9.06
CA THR A 342 -30.95 7.11 -9.46
C THR A 342 -29.59 7.14 -8.75
N ALA A 343 -29.49 6.62 -7.54
CA ALA A 343 -28.22 6.59 -6.80
C ALA A 343 -27.25 5.56 -7.43
N PHE A 344 -27.74 4.40 -7.83
CA PHE A 344 -26.95 3.39 -8.53
C PHE A 344 -26.57 3.88 -9.94
N ASP A 345 -27.50 4.51 -10.67
CA ASP A 345 -27.22 5.08 -11.99
C ASP A 345 -26.15 6.18 -11.91
N ARG A 346 -26.21 7.01 -10.86
CA ARG A 346 -25.19 8.03 -10.58
C ARG A 346 -23.83 7.40 -10.32
N PHE A 347 -23.77 6.31 -9.55
CA PHE A 347 -22.51 5.59 -9.29
C PHE A 347 -21.87 5.11 -10.60
N ARG A 348 -22.63 4.45 -11.48
CA ARG A 348 -22.15 4.01 -12.80
C ARG A 348 -21.67 5.18 -13.66
N LYS A 349 -22.45 6.26 -13.69
CA LYS A 349 -22.11 7.47 -14.44
C LYS A 349 -20.83 8.12 -13.92
N GLN A 350 -20.65 8.23 -12.61
CA GLN A 350 -19.45 8.81 -12.01
C GLN A 350 -18.18 8.01 -12.34
N ILE A 351 -18.26 6.67 -12.30
CA ILE A 351 -17.16 5.81 -12.72
C ILE A 351 -16.84 6.08 -14.19
N LYS A 352 -17.83 5.99 -15.06
CA LYS A 352 -17.65 6.22 -16.49
C LYS A 352 -17.02 7.58 -16.77
N ASP A 353 -17.62 8.66 -16.30
CA ASP A 353 -17.16 10.03 -16.55
C ASP A 353 -15.72 10.26 -16.04
N THR A 354 -15.33 9.59 -14.95
CA THR A 354 -13.99 9.73 -14.38
C THR A 354 -12.96 8.93 -15.17
N ILE A 355 -13.26 7.67 -15.47
CA ILE A 355 -12.39 6.79 -16.27
C ILE A 355 -12.17 7.35 -17.68
N ASP A 356 -13.19 7.93 -18.28
CA ASP A 356 -13.08 8.55 -19.61
C ASP A 356 -12.11 9.74 -19.64
N THR A 357 -11.79 10.33 -18.49
CA THR A 357 -10.73 11.35 -18.35
C THR A 357 -9.34 10.76 -18.07
N GLY A 358 -9.17 9.44 -18.09
CA GLY A 358 -7.90 8.78 -17.73
C GLY A 358 -7.59 8.82 -16.23
N THR A 359 -8.59 9.00 -15.38
CA THR A 359 -8.41 9.16 -13.94
C THR A 359 -8.90 7.92 -13.18
N PRO A 360 -8.07 7.21 -12.39
CA PRO A 360 -8.53 6.14 -11.52
C PRO A 360 -9.28 6.68 -10.30
N LEU A 361 -10.16 5.88 -9.70
CA LEU A 361 -10.91 6.24 -8.50
C LEU A 361 -10.43 5.40 -7.30
N LEU A 362 -10.23 6.06 -6.18
CA LEU A 362 -10.08 5.40 -4.87
C LEU A 362 -11.46 4.88 -4.43
N TRP A 363 -11.53 3.59 -4.16
CA TRP A 363 -12.76 2.87 -3.85
C TRP A 363 -12.66 2.15 -2.52
N ALA A 364 -13.28 2.72 -1.49
CA ALA A 364 -13.43 2.08 -0.20
C ALA A 364 -14.68 1.19 -0.20
N LEU A 365 -14.51 -0.07 0.17
CA LEU A 365 -15.57 -1.05 0.18
C LEU A 365 -15.47 -2.00 1.38
N GLN A 366 -16.58 -2.68 1.66
CA GLN A 366 -16.61 -3.83 2.57
C GLN A 366 -16.32 -5.10 1.80
N VAL A 367 -15.19 -5.76 2.06
CA VAL A 367 -14.87 -7.10 1.55
C VAL A 367 -15.70 -8.15 2.31
N GLY A 368 -16.06 -9.24 1.63
CA GLY A 368 -16.83 -10.34 2.20
C GLY A 368 -18.35 -10.22 2.02
N VAL A 369 -18.87 -9.07 1.53
CA VAL A 369 -20.30 -8.93 1.15
C VAL A 369 -20.65 -9.88 0.01
N PHE A 370 -19.74 -10.07 -0.93
CA PHE A 370 -19.82 -11.03 -2.01
C PHE A 370 -18.57 -11.90 -2.04
N PRO A 371 -18.70 -13.20 -2.37
CA PRO A 371 -17.55 -14.10 -2.49
C PRO A 371 -16.60 -13.63 -3.61
N GLU A 372 -15.32 -13.55 -3.29
CA GLU A 372 -14.25 -13.28 -4.26
C GLU A 372 -13.17 -14.35 -4.15
N ARG A 373 -12.72 -14.90 -5.28
CA ARG A 373 -11.65 -15.92 -5.29
C ARG A 373 -10.27 -15.29 -5.28
N GLY A 374 -9.32 -15.95 -4.59
CA GLY A 374 -7.91 -15.57 -4.63
C GLY A 374 -7.61 -14.23 -3.98
N ILE A 375 -8.35 -13.84 -2.94
CA ILE A 375 -8.06 -12.66 -2.14
C ILE A 375 -7.55 -13.06 -0.74
N PRO A 376 -6.53 -12.37 -0.19
CA PRO A 376 -5.97 -12.70 1.11
C PRO A 376 -6.85 -12.25 2.29
N GLN A 377 -7.76 -11.30 2.07
CA GLN A 377 -8.66 -10.75 3.09
C GLN A 377 -10.07 -11.29 2.88
N GLN A 378 -10.62 -11.99 3.87
CA GLN A 378 -11.96 -12.60 3.77
C GLN A 378 -13.10 -11.66 4.17
N GLY A 379 -12.83 -10.58 4.90
CA GLY A 379 -13.84 -9.62 5.34
C GLY A 379 -13.21 -8.33 5.86
N GLY A 380 -14.03 -7.31 6.11
CA GLY A 380 -13.61 -6.03 6.65
C GLY A 380 -13.51 -4.92 5.61
N GLY A 381 -13.24 -3.70 6.09
CA GLY A 381 -13.01 -2.54 5.22
C GLY A 381 -11.74 -2.67 4.42
N HIS A 382 -11.78 -2.26 3.15
CA HIS A 382 -10.64 -2.30 2.25
C HIS A 382 -10.67 -1.14 1.24
N MET A 383 -9.51 -0.78 0.70
CA MET A 383 -9.38 0.25 -0.33
C MET A 383 -8.77 -0.35 -1.59
N ARG A 384 -9.44 -0.14 -2.72
CA ARG A 384 -9.03 -0.53 -4.07
C ARG A 384 -8.97 0.68 -4.98
N LEU A 385 -8.53 0.47 -6.21
CA LEU A 385 -8.70 1.44 -7.29
C LEU A 385 -9.65 0.89 -8.35
N ILE A 386 -10.71 1.62 -8.64
CA ILE A 386 -11.45 1.41 -9.88
C ILE A 386 -10.62 2.03 -10.99
N ILE A 387 -10.29 1.21 -11.97
CA ILE A 387 -9.51 1.59 -13.15
C ILE A 387 -10.29 1.50 -14.45
N GLY A 388 -11.53 0.99 -14.42
CA GLY A 388 -12.31 0.87 -15.64
C GLY A 388 -13.74 0.42 -15.41
N TYR A 389 -14.44 0.25 -16.53
CA TYR A 389 -15.80 -0.25 -16.60
C TYR A 389 -16.03 -1.02 -17.89
N ASN A 390 -17.07 -1.85 -17.92
CA ASN A 390 -17.63 -2.43 -19.14
C ASN A 390 -19.14 -2.20 -19.15
N SER A 391 -19.61 -1.34 -20.06
CA SER A 391 -21.03 -1.02 -20.16
C SER A 391 -21.87 -2.14 -20.82
N LYS A 392 -21.24 -3.09 -21.54
CA LYS A 392 -21.94 -4.21 -22.17
C LYS A 392 -22.32 -5.30 -21.15
N THR A 393 -21.41 -5.54 -20.20
CA THR A 393 -21.57 -6.56 -19.15
C THR A 393 -22.00 -5.97 -17.80
N ASP A 394 -22.15 -4.65 -17.71
CA ASP A 394 -22.41 -3.88 -16.48
C ASP A 394 -21.42 -4.22 -15.35
N GLU A 395 -20.11 -4.16 -15.65
CA GLU A 395 -19.04 -4.47 -14.73
C GLU A 395 -18.15 -3.26 -14.42
N VAL A 396 -17.61 -3.26 -13.22
CA VAL A 396 -16.53 -2.40 -12.76
C VAL A 396 -15.21 -3.17 -12.87
N LEU A 397 -14.19 -2.53 -13.46
CA LEU A 397 -12.84 -3.06 -13.54
C LEU A 397 -11.98 -2.39 -12.47
N TYR A 398 -11.29 -3.20 -11.68
CA TYR A 398 -10.52 -2.69 -10.55
C TYR A 398 -9.18 -3.38 -10.39
N THR A 399 -8.30 -2.73 -9.65
CA THR A 399 -7.00 -3.24 -9.26
C THR A 399 -6.83 -3.14 -7.75
N ASP A 400 -6.16 -4.12 -7.17
CA ASP A 400 -5.93 -4.21 -5.74
C ASP A 400 -4.47 -3.98 -5.37
N SER A 401 -4.17 -3.72 -4.11
CA SER A 401 -2.82 -3.51 -3.57
C SER A 401 -2.22 -4.77 -2.93
N TRP A 402 -2.63 -5.95 -3.38
CA TRP A 402 -2.15 -7.24 -2.87
C TRP A 402 -1.08 -7.90 -3.75
N GLY A 403 -0.43 -7.13 -4.63
CA GLY A 403 0.67 -7.60 -5.45
C GLY A 403 0.26 -8.41 -6.68
N PRO A 404 1.11 -9.34 -7.15
CA PRO A 404 0.92 -10.06 -8.40
C PRO A 404 -0.40 -10.86 -8.45
N GLY A 405 -1.10 -10.76 -9.58
CA GLY A 405 -2.41 -11.40 -9.78
C GLY A 405 -3.60 -10.54 -9.34
N HIS A 406 -3.33 -9.35 -8.80
CA HIS A 406 -4.36 -8.40 -8.36
C HIS A 406 -4.39 -7.12 -9.19
N GLU A 407 -3.68 -7.09 -10.33
CA GLU A 407 -3.55 -5.92 -11.20
C GLU A 407 -4.85 -5.59 -11.92
N PHE A 408 -5.61 -6.60 -12.32
CA PHE A 408 -6.82 -6.44 -13.12
C PHE A 408 -7.88 -7.44 -12.72
N LYS A 409 -8.94 -6.97 -12.11
CA LYS A 409 -10.09 -7.76 -11.65
C LYS A 409 -11.39 -7.09 -12.08
N ARG A 410 -12.50 -7.83 -11.98
CA ARG A 410 -13.81 -7.34 -12.34
C ARG A 410 -14.89 -7.79 -11.35
N MET A 411 -15.94 -7.00 -11.25
CA MET A 411 -17.10 -7.27 -10.44
C MET A 411 -18.32 -6.61 -11.09
N SER A 412 -19.51 -7.21 -10.98
CA SER A 412 -20.72 -6.53 -11.47
C SER A 412 -20.89 -5.17 -10.79
N ALA A 413 -21.34 -4.15 -11.53
CA ALA A 413 -21.54 -2.82 -10.98
C ALA A 413 -22.52 -2.82 -9.80
N ALA A 414 -23.51 -3.71 -9.82
CA ALA A 414 -24.47 -3.91 -8.74
C ALA A 414 -23.79 -4.41 -7.44
N ASN A 415 -22.90 -5.40 -7.52
CA ASN A 415 -22.14 -5.89 -6.38
C ASN A 415 -21.15 -4.82 -5.88
N ALA A 416 -20.44 -4.16 -6.79
CA ALA A 416 -19.53 -3.08 -6.47
C ALA A 416 -20.23 -1.96 -5.70
N TYR A 417 -21.38 -1.47 -6.20
CA TYR A 417 -22.15 -0.43 -5.53
C TYR A 417 -22.64 -0.89 -4.15
N THR A 418 -23.13 -2.14 -4.05
CA THR A 418 -23.62 -2.70 -2.80
C THR A 418 -22.56 -2.74 -1.72
N ALA A 419 -21.33 -3.08 -2.06
CA ALA A 419 -20.20 -3.14 -1.13
C ALA A 419 -19.54 -1.77 -0.87
N THR A 420 -19.86 -0.72 -1.66
CA THR A 420 -19.18 0.59 -1.60
C THR A 420 -19.48 1.33 -0.30
N MET A 421 -18.45 1.85 0.33
CA MET A 421 -18.49 2.78 1.44
C MET A 421 -18.14 4.21 0.99
N HIS A 422 -17.08 4.38 0.21
CA HIS A 422 -16.68 5.68 -0.36
C HIS A 422 -16.16 5.52 -1.78
N LEU A 423 -16.41 6.53 -2.60
CA LEU A 423 -15.85 6.66 -3.95
C LEU A 423 -15.24 8.05 -4.10
N ILE A 424 -13.94 8.10 -4.35
CA ILE A 424 -13.15 9.33 -4.27
C ILE A 424 -12.25 9.44 -5.49
N THR A 425 -12.02 10.65 -5.98
CA THR A 425 -10.94 10.94 -6.93
C THR A 425 -9.97 11.97 -6.38
N LEU A 426 -8.70 11.79 -6.72
CA LEU A 426 -7.68 12.80 -6.65
C LEU A 426 -7.45 13.28 -8.09
N LYS A 427 -7.75 14.53 -8.39
CA LYS A 427 -7.56 15.09 -9.75
C LYS A 427 -6.39 16.06 -9.74
N PRO A 428 -5.49 16.04 -10.73
CA PRO A 428 -4.54 17.12 -10.95
C PRO A 428 -5.28 18.44 -11.10
N SER A 429 -4.74 19.51 -10.51
CA SER A 429 -5.34 20.86 -10.57
C SER A 429 -5.10 21.57 -11.90
N GLN A 430 -4.16 21.05 -12.73
CA GLN A 430 -3.79 21.61 -14.05
C GLN A 430 -4.04 20.60 -15.16
#